data_a1382a60875df0893e91a269be293b36
#
_entry.id   a1382a60875df0893e91a269be293b36
#
_cell.length_a   1.000
_cell.length_b   1.000
_cell.length_c   1.000
_cell.angle_alpha   90.00
_cell.angle_beta   90.00
_cell.angle_gamma   90.00
#
_symmetry.space_group_name_H-M   'P 1'
#
loop_
_entity.id
_entity.type
_entity.pdbx_description
1 polymer ?
#
loop_
_entity_poly.entity_id
_entity_poly.type
_entity_poly.pdbx_seq_one_letter_code
_entity_poly.pdbx_strand_id
1 'polypeptide(L)'
;FENDTAINCMTGSILTVPEQIKKYKAGPSRLLRELEFMEYAQAFLAGRSYASELNSVYTLSGAFSAFRKSAVLKSWMYNTDTICEDTHITFQMRYLQKERVEVCEDALFFVDPIENVNKLYTQRQRWQRGSLEVSKMFMDKSFKVKNLFTNISVKTLLYDHTFAFPRLIWYLALICLIVAGYSGKTVLISTAIIFGLYTL
;
A
#
# COMPACT_ATOMS: atom_id res chain seq x y z
N PHE A 1 -4.80 15.54 -17.06
CA PHE A 1 -6.23 15.73 -17.35
C PHE A 1 -6.50 16.41 -18.68
N GLU A 2 -5.79 17.48 -18.98
CA GLU A 2 -6.06 18.24 -20.23
C GLU A 2 -5.64 17.46 -21.47
N ASN A 3 -4.54 16.71 -21.38
CA ASN A 3 -4.01 15.91 -22.50
C ASN A 3 -4.81 14.61 -22.74
N ASP A 4 -5.55 14.14 -21.76
CA ASP A 4 -6.37 12.94 -21.88
C ASP A 4 -7.72 13.13 -21.18
N THR A 5 -8.76 13.26 -21.98
CA THR A 5 -10.13 13.46 -21.51
C THR A 5 -10.78 12.19 -20.95
N ALA A 6 -10.20 11.03 -21.19
CA ALA A 6 -10.68 9.74 -20.66
C ALA A 6 -10.31 9.55 -19.18
N ILE A 7 -9.30 10.25 -18.68
CA ILE A 7 -8.90 10.17 -17.28
C ILE A 7 -9.84 11.00 -16.42
N ASN A 8 -10.51 10.34 -15.48
CA ASN A 8 -11.46 10.96 -14.55
C ASN A 8 -10.94 11.10 -13.11
N CYS A 9 -9.96 10.31 -12.73
CA CYS A 9 -9.29 10.38 -11.43
C CYS A 9 -7.84 9.94 -11.53
N MET A 10 -6.96 10.63 -10.80
CA MET A 10 -5.55 10.31 -10.72
C MET A 10 -4.97 10.68 -9.36
N THR A 11 -3.87 10.05 -9.01
CA THR A 11 -3.06 10.39 -7.84
C THR A 11 -1.62 10.67 -8.25
N GLY A 12 -0.95 11.55 -7.52
CA GLY A 12 0.49 11.72 -7.61
C GLY A 12 1.24 10.77 -6.67
N SER A 13 2.56 10.87 -6.71
CA SER A 13 3.48 10.13 -5.86
C SER A 13 3.80 10.94 -4.59
N ILE A 14 3.85 10.25 -3.45
CA ILE A 14 4.17 10.87 -2.17
C ILE A 14 5.54 10.39 -1.71
N LEU A 15 6.37 11.32 -1.28
CA LEU A 15 7.68 11.04 -0.69
C LEU A 15 7.83 11.81 0.63
N THR A 16 8.72 11.37 1.50
CA THR A 16 9.13 12.16 2.66
C THR A 16 10.24 13.13 2.27
N VAL A 17 10.32 14.27 2.96
CA VAL A 17 11.31 15.32 2.67
C VAL A 17 12.73 14.85 3.03
N PRO A 18 13.64 14.62 2.05
CA PRO A 18 14.98 14.07 2.34
C PRO A 18 15.85 14.99 3.20
N GLU A 19 15.69 16.31 3.04
CA GLU A 19 16.45 17.31 3.81
C GLU A 19 16.11 17.27 5.29
N GLN A 20 14.88 16.93 5.63
CA GLN A 20 14.48 16.78 7.05
C GLN A 20 15.08 15.51 7.66
N ILE A 21 15.19 14.42 6.88
CA ILE A 21 15.83 13.18 7.33
C ILE A 21 17.29 13.42 7.67
N LYS A 22 18.01 14.20 6.84
CA LYS A 22 19.44 14.52 7.03
C LYS A 22 19.72 15.36 8.27
N LYS A 23 18.74 16.08 8.82
CA LYS A 23 18.90 16.85 10.07
C LYS A 23 19.09 15.97 11.30
N TYR A 24 18.68 14.70 11.24
CA TYR A 24 18.85 13.77 12.37
C TYR A 24 20.26 13.17 12.37
N LYS A 25 20.85 13.09 13.59
CA LYS A 25 22.12 12.38 13.78
C LYS A 25 21.95 10.90 13.42
N ALA A 26 23.04 10.27 12.97
CA ALA A 26 23.05 8.83 12.72
C ALA A 26 22.58 8.05 13.96
N GLY A 27 21.64 7.13 13.76
CA GLY A 27 21.04 6.37 14.85
C GLY A 27 19.64 5.85 14.50
N PRO A 28 18.95 5.20 15.46
CA PRO A 28 17.65 4.55 15.20
C PRO A 28 16.58 5.50 14.65
N SER A 29 16.58 6.76 15.13
CA SER A 29 15.62 7.76 14.64
C SER A 29 15.82 8.16 13.19
N ARG A 30 17.07 8.27 12.75
CA ARG A 30 17.39 8.55 11.35
C ARG A 30 17.09 7.33 10.47
N LEU A 31 17.50 6.14 10.93
CA LEU A 31 17.22 4.89 10.23
C LEU A 31 15.72 4.69 10.00
N LEU A 32 14.87 4.96 11.00
CA LEU A 32 13.41 4.86 10.85
C LEU A 32 12.90 5.71 9.68
N ARG A 33 13.38 6.93 9.54
CA ARG A 33 12.95 7.86 8.48
C ARG A 33 13.53 7.51 7.12
N GLU A 34 14.75 7.01 7.07
CA GLU A 34 15.36 6.48 5.84
C GLU A 34 14.58 5.26 5.35
N LEU A 35 14.18 4.35 6.23
CA LEU A 35 13.34 3.21 5.89
C LEU A 35 11.94 3.64 5.43
N GLU A 36 11.33 4.64 6.07
CA GLU A 36 10.05 5.21 5.62
C GLU A 36 10.17 5.83 4.23
N PHE A 37 11.25 6.57 3.96
CA PHE A 37 11.51 7.13 2.63
C PHE A 37 11.63 6.04 1.57
N MET A 38 12.38 4.99 1.85
CA MET A 38 12.53 3.84 0.96
C MET A 38 11.19 3.13 0.71
N GLU A 39 10.40 2.93 1.77
CA GLU A 39 9.06 2.35 1.67
C GLU A 39 8.15 3.21 0.77
N TYR A 40 8.15 4.53 0.96
CA TYR A 40 7.35 5.44 0.15
C TYR A 40 7.80 5.45 -1.31
N ALA A 41 9.10 5.51 -1.57
CA ALA A 41 9.65 5.43 -2.91
C ALA A 41 9.24 4.12 -3.61
N GLN A 42 9.38 2.99 -2.92
CA GLN A 42 8.96 1.70 -3.45
C GLN A 42 7.44 1.64 -3.70
N ALA A 43 6.64 2.07 -2.74
CA ALA A 43 5.18 1.96 -2.83
C ALA A 43 4.57 2.95 -3.83
N PHE A 44 5.02 4.20 -3.82
CA PHE A 44 4.38 5.28 -4.59
C PHE A 44 5.01 5.51 -5.95
N LEU A 45 6.34 5.40 -6.09
CA LEU A 45 6.96 5.54 -7.40
C LEU A 45 6.91 4.23 -8.21
N ALA A 46 7.42 3.13 -7.68
CA ALA A 46 7.48 1.89 -8.43
C ALA A 46 6.15 1.11 -8.38
N GLY A 47 5.63 0.86 -7.18
CA GLY A 47 4.48 -0.03 -7.00
C GLY A 47 3.19 0.51 -7.60
N ARG A 48 2.88 1.79 -7.38
CA ARG A 48 1.66 2.40 -7.93
C ARG A 48 1.74 2.66 -9.42
N SER A 49 2.91 3.03 -9.96
CA SER A 49 3.11 3.17 -11.40
C SER A 49 2.85 1.85 -12.10
N TYR A 50 3.45 0.77 -11.62
CA TYR A 50 3.17 -0.57 -12.14
C TYR A 50 1.69 -0.98 -11.98
N ALA A 51 1.07 -0.65 -10.84
CA ALA A 51 -0.34 -0.90 -10.62
C ALA A 51 -1.25 -0.08 -11.57
N SER A 52 -0.84 1.13 -11.94
CA SER A 52 -1.54 1.99 -12.90
C SER A 52 -1.55 1.35 -14.29
N GLU A 53 -0.41 0.88 -14.77
CA GLU A 53 -0.31 0.15 -16.05
C GLU A 53 -1.24 -1.06 -16.11
N LEU A 54 -1.31 -1.81 -15.02
CA LEU A 54 -2.20 -2.97 -14.90
C LEU A 54 -3.66 -2.62 -14.56
N ASN A 55 -4.02 -1.33 -14.55
CA ASN A 55 -5.32 -0.88 -14.05
C ASN A 55 -5.69 -1.50 -12.69
N SER A 56 -4.72 -1.54 -11.77
CA SER A 56 -4.83 -2.24 -10.50
C SER A 56 -4.52 -1.36 -9.27
N VAL A 57 -4.49 -0.04 -9.43
CA VAL A 57 -4.31 0.90 -8.31
C VAL A 57 -5.39 0.66 -7.26
N TYR A 58 -4.97 0.27 -6.07
CA TYR A 58 -5.88 -0.09 -4.99
C TYR A 58 -6.48 1.15 -4.31
N THR A 59 -5.66 2.18 -4.10
CA THR A 59 -6.09 3.41 -3.43
C THR A 59 -5.37 4.63 -4.01
N LEU A 60 -6.12 5.69 -4.20
CA LEU A 60 -5.60 7.04 -4.42
C LEU A 60 -4.98 7.57 -3.12
N SER A 61 -4.09 8.54 -3.20
CA SER A 61 -3.56 9.20 -2.00
C SER A 61 -4.49 10.33 -1.56
N GLY A 62 -4.99 10.27 -0.35
CA GLY A 62 -5.82 11.35 0.21
C GLY A 62 -5.11 12.71 0.22
N ALA A 63 -3.78 12.71 0.37
CA ALA A 63 -2.97 13.93 0.38
C ALA A 63 -2.76 14.55 -1.02
N PHE A 64 -2.80 13.75 -2.09
CA PHE A 64 -2.49 14.25 -3.43
C PHE A 64 -3.23 13.46 -4.52
N SER A 65 -4.47 13.80 -4.74
CA SER A 65 -5.31 13.21 -5.79
C SER A 65 -6.13 14.27 -6.49
N ALA A 66 -6.42 14.03 -7.76
CA ALA A 66 -7.22 14.90 -8.59
C ALA A 66 -8.37 14.13 -9.23
N PHE A 67 -9.53 14.80 -9.34
CA PHE A 67 -10.74 14.23 -9.89
C PHE A 67 -11.41 15.22 -10.84
N ARG A 68 -11.98 14.73 -11.92
CA ARG A 68 -12.92 15.56 -12.69
C ARG A 68 -14.18 15.80 -11.86
N LYS A 69 -14.63 17.03 -11.79
CA LYS A 69 -15.84 17.40 -11.06
C LYS A 69 -17.04 16.55 -11.46
N SER A 70 -17.19 16.26 -12.75
CA SER A 70 -18.27 15.42 -13.27
C SER A 70 -18.25 13.99 -12.72
N ALA A 71 -17.07 13.41 -12.47
CA ALA A 71 -16.93 12.07 -11.90
C ALA A 71 -17.24 12.09 -10.38
N VAL A 72 -16.72 13.09 -9.67
CA VAL A 72 -17.01 13.21 -8.22
C VAL A 72 -18.49 13.41 -7.96
N LEU A 73 -19.17 14.24 -8.74
CA LEU A 73 -20.61 14.50 -8.58
C LEU A 73 -21.50 13.27 -8.88
N LYS A 74 -20.97 12.26 -9.59
CA LYS A 74 -21.65 10.98 -9.79
C LYS A 74 -21.36 9.96 -8.68
N SER A 75 -20.42 10.26 -7.79
CA SER A 75 -20.07 9.41 -6.66
C SER A 75 -20.88 9.79 -5.41
N TRP A 76 -20.74 9.00 -4.36
CA TRP A 76 -21.26 9.37 -3.03
C TRP A 76 -20.34 10.35 -2.30
N MET A 77 -19.35 10.91 -3.00
CA MET A 77 -18.30 11.75 -2.45
C MET A 77 -17.50 11.06 -1.34
N TYR A 78 -16.96 11.84 -0.40
CA TYR A 78 -16.24 11.30 0.74
C TYR A 78 -17.19 10.76 1.80
N ASN A 79 -17.05 9.47 2.10
CA ASN A 79 -17.85 8.83 3.13
C ASN A 79 -17.23 9.05 4.51
N THR A 80 -18.04 9.42 5.48
CA THR A 80 -17.65 9.63 6.87
C THR A 80 -17.73 8.37 7.73
N ASP A 81 -18.27 7.26 7.20
CA ASP A 81 -18.42 5.99 7.93
C ASP A 81 -17.14 5.14 7.92
N THR A 82 -16.09 5.60 7.26
CA THR A 82 -14.78 4.94 7.19
C THR A 82 -13.66 5.91 7.52
N ILE A 83 -12.59 5.39 8.09
CA ILE A 83 -11.37 6.15 8.38
C ILE A 83 -10.42 6.27 7.17
N CYS A 84 -10.75 5.65 6.03
CA CYS A 84 -10.00 5.71 4.77
C CYS A 84 -10.93 6.14 3.62
N GLU A 85 -11.32 7.41 3.66
CA GLU A 85 -12.18 8.05 2.68
C GLU A 85 -11.57 8.05 1.27
N ASP A 86 -10.25 8.11 1.16
CA ASP A 86 -9.48 8.03 -0.08
C ASP A 86 -9.60 6.65 -0.74
N THR A 87 -9.47 5.60 0.03
CA THR A 87 -9.71 4.22 -0.46
C THR A 87 -11.17 4.04 -0.85
N HIS A 88 -12.10 4.59 -0.06
CA HIS A 88 -13.53 4.48 -0.34
C HIS A 88 -13.91 5.16 -1.66
N ILE A 89 -13.46 6.40 -1.90
CA ILE A 89 -13.74 7.08 -3.18
C ILE A 89 -13.05 6.39 -4.35
N THR A 90 -11.84 5.81 -4.16
CA THR A 90 -11.17 5.01 -5.18
C THR A 90 -12.03 3.82 -5.60
N PHE A 91 -12.61 3.12 -4.65
CA PHE A 91 -13.50 1.98 -4.91
C PHE A 91 -14.79 2.41 -5.61
N GLN A 92 -15.36 3.57 -5.27
CA GLN A 92 -16.51 4.11 -5.99
C GLN A 92 -16.17 4.37 -7.46
N MET A 93 -15.06 5.06 -7.75
CA MET A 93 -14.63 5.31 -9.13
C MET A 93 -14.46 3.99 -9.89
N ARG A 94 -13.78 3.03 -9.30
CA ARG A 94 -13.46 1.76 -9.96
C ARG A 94 -14.66 0.82 -10.08
N TYR A 95 -15.41 0.59 -9.01
CA TYR A 95 -16.44 -0.44 -8.98
C TYR A 95 -17.81 0.05 -9.40
N LEU A 96 -18.19 1.30 -9.07
CA LEU A 96 -19.50 1.85 -9.42
C LEU A 96 -19.46 2.55 -10.78
N GLN A 97 -18.46 3.37 -11.03
CA GLN A 97 -18.37 4.15 -12.26
C GLN A 97 -17.55 3.47 -13.36
N LYS A 98 -16.82 2.39 -13.02
CA LYS A 98 -15.93 1.65 -13.97
C LYS A 98 -14.81 2.50 -14.54
N GLU A 99 -14.41 3.54 -13.80
CA GLU A 99 -13.32 4.42 -14.18
C GLU A 99 -11.97 3.76 -13.97
N ARG A 100 -11.01 4.12 -14.82
CA ARG A 100 -9.61 3.79 -14.62
C ARG A 100 -9.00 4.77 -13.61
N VAL A 101 -8.21 4.25 -12.68
CA VAL A 101 -7.48 5.04 -11.68
C VAL A 101 -6.03 5.13 -12.11
N GLU A 102 -5.59 6.35 -12.42
CA GLU A 102 -4.26 6.61 -12.96
C GLU A 102 -3.29 7.17 -11.90
N VAL A 103 -2.01 6.96 -12.15
CA VAL A 103 -0.92 7.56 -11.39
C VAL A 103 -0.16 8.54 -12.26
N CYS A 104 0.02 9.76 -11.78
CA CYS A 104 0.88 10.75 -12.40
C CYS A 104 2.25 10.69 -11.72
N GLU A 105 3.22 10.04 -12.36
CA GLU A 105 4.55 9.77 -11.79
C GLU A 105 5.35 11.04 -11.54
N ASP A 106 5.20 12.03 -12.44
CA ASP A 106 5.90 13.32 -12.37
C ASP A 106 5.30 14.27 -11.32
N ALA A 107 4.10 13.98 -10.82
CA ALA A 107 3.45 14.78 -9.81
C ALA A 107 3.89 14.32 -8.42
N LEU A 108 4.90 14.97 -7.87
CA LEU A 108 5.48 14.65 -6.57
C LEU A 108 4.92 15.55 -5.47
N PHE A 109 4.56 14.94 -4.35
CA PHE A 109 4.16 15.62 -3.12
C PHE A 109 5.03 15.15 -1.96
N PHE A 110 5.57 16.10 -1.18
CA PHE A 110 6.46 15.80 -0.09
C PHE A 110 5.75 15.99 1.26
N VAL A 111 5.90 15.01 2.14
CA VAL A 111 5.38 15.02 3.50
C VAL A 111 6.51 14.99 4.51
N ASP A 112 6.24 15.47 5.72
CA ASP A 112 7.21 15.39 6.80
C ASP A 112 7.46 13.92 7.20
N PRO A 113 8.72 13.55 7.47
CA PRO A 113 9.05 12.20 7.95
C PRO A 113 8.38 11.90 9.29
N ILE A 114 8.05 10.63 9.51
CA ILE A 114 7.40 10.19 10.74
C ILE A 114 8.26 10.49 11.97
N GLU A 115 7.63 10.95 13.04
CA GLU A 115 8.37 11.39 14.24
C GLU A 115 8.95 10.22 15.05
N ASN A 116 8.20 9.15 15.20
CA ASN A 116 8.60 7.98 15.99
C ASN A 116 7.80 6.71 15.60
N VAL A 117 8.25 5.58 16.14
CA VAL A 117 7.67 4.26 15.87
C VAL A 117 6.19 4.17 16.29
N ASN A 118 5.80 4.81 17.38
CA ASN A 118 4.41 4.76 17.84
C ASN A 118 3.47 5.47 16.86
N LYS A 119 3.88 6.63 16.33
CA LYS A 119 3.11 7.32 15.28
C LYS A 119 3.04 6.51 13.99
N LEU A 120 4.15 5.87 13.61
CA LEU A 120 4.18 4.95 12.47
C LEU A 120 3.18 3.80 12.67
N TYR A 121 3.23 3.14 13.82
CA TYR A 121 2.33 2.03 14.16
C TYR A 121 0.84 2.46 14.06
N THR A 122 0.49 3.59 14.69
CA THR A 122 -0.88 4.12 14.66
C THR A 122 -1.33 4.46 13.23
N GLN A 123 -0.45 5.04 12.42
CA GLN A 123 -0.73 5.35 11.03
C GLN A 123 -0.99 4.08 10.20
N ARG A 124 -0.12 3.07 10.32
CA ARG A 124 -0.27 1.79 9.59
C ARG A 124 -1.50 1.02 10.05
N GLN A 125 -1.79 1.01 11.34
CA GLN A 125 -3.00 0.39 11.88
C GLN A 125 -4.27 1.05 11.32
N ARG A 126 -4.29 2.38 11.23
CA ARG A 126 -5.40 3.12 10.61
C ARG A 126 -5.58 2.75 9.14
N TRP A 127 -4.50 2.71 8.37
CA TRP A 127 -4.55 2.34 6.95
C TRP A 127 -5.05 0.91 6.74
N GLN A 128 -4.52 -0.02 7.52
CA GLN A 128 -4.90 -1.43 7.44
C GLN A 128 -6.38 -1.63 7.80
N ARG A 129 -6.81 -1.02 8.90
CA ARG A 129 -8.22 -1.10 9.33
C ARG A 129 -9.16 -0.50 8.29
N GLY A 130 -8.86 0.70 7.79
CA GLY A 130 -9.69 1.36 6.79
C GLY A 130 -9.76 0.59 5.47
N SER A 131 -8.65 0.01 5.03
CA SER A 131 -8.62 -0.87 3.84
C SER A 131 -9.55 -2.08 4.01
N LEU A 132 -9.56 -2.71 5.19
CA LEU A 132 -10.47 -3.82 5.49
C LEU A 132 -11.93 -3.38 5.54
N GLU A 133 -12.22 -2.24 6.18
CA GLU A 133 -13.57 -1.67 6.26
C GLU A 133 -14.13 -1.39 4.85
N VAL A 134 -13.37 -0.67 4.03
CA VAL A 134 -13.80 -0.34 2.67
C VAL A 134 -13.94 -1.59 1.81
N SER A 135 -13.00 -2.51 1.87
CA SER A 135 -13.09 -3.77 1.12
C SER A 135 -14.34 -4.55 1.48
N LYS A 136 -14.71 -4.59 2.76
CA LYS A 136 -15.95 -5.24 3.22
C LYS A 136 -17.20 -4.56 2.66
N MET A 137 -17.21 -3.22 2.54
CA MET A 137 -18.35 -2.47 1.99
C MET A 137 -18.62 -2.81 0.52
N PHE A 138 -17.55 -3.05 -0.25
CA PHE A 138 -17.63 -3.33 -1.68
C PHE A 138 -17.53 -4.82 -2.05
N MET A 139 -17.27 -5.70 -1.08
CA MET A 139 -17.32 -7.14 -1.33
C MET A 139 -18.77 -7.58 -1.50
N ASP A 140 -19.04 -8.11 -2.70
CA ASP A 140 -20.34 -8.70 -2.99
C ASP A 140 -20.58 -9.91 -2.05
N LYS A 141 -21.82 -10.02 -1.52
CA LYS A 141 -22.20 -11.10 -0.59
C LYS A 141 -22.07 -12.50 -1.20
N SER A 142 -21.90 -12.58 -2.53
CA SER A 142 -21.62 -13.82 -3.27
C SER A 142 -20.13 -14.02 -3.51
N PHE A 143 -19.34 -14.18 -2.45
CA PHE A 143 -17.92 -14.53 -2.57
C PHE A 143 -17.76 -15.90 -3.26
N LYS A 144 -17.30 -15.90 -4.51
CA LYS A 144 -16.94 -17.10 -5.24
C LYS A 144 -15.42 -17.27 -5.24
N VAL A 145 -14.95 -18.48 -5.02
CA VAL A 145 -13.50 -18.82 -5.04
C VAL A 145 -12.82 -18.34 -6.35
N LYS A 146 -13.56 -18.31 -7.47
CA LYS A 146 -13.09 -17.76 -8.73
C LYS A 146 -12.66 -16.28 -8.63
N ASN A 147 -13.28 -15.50 -7.74
CA ASN A 147 -12.97 -14.09 -7.54
C ASN A 147 -11.65 -13.86 -6.79
N LEU A 148 -11.10 -14.87 -6.11
CA LEU A 148 -9.78 -14.82 -5.47
C LEU A 148 -8.65 -14.45 -6.46
N PHE A 149 -8.76 -14.88 -7.70
CA PHE A 149 -7.73 -14.67 -8.71
C PHE A 149 -7.99 -13.49 -9.64
N THR A 150 -9.22 -12.99 -9.69
CA THR A 150 -9.65 -11.94 -10.62
C THR A 150 -9.94 -10.60 -9.95
N ASN A 151 -10.34 -10.60 -8.69
CA ASN A 151 -10.69 -9.38 -7.97
C ASN A 151 -9.47 -8.79 -7.27
N ILE A 152 -9.09 -7.58 -7.66
CA ILE A 152 -7.93 -6.86 -7.12
C ILE A 152 -8.02 -6.66 -5.61
N SER A 153 -9.19 -6.29 -5.09
CA SER A 153 -9.37 -6.08 -3.65
C SER A 153 -9.12 -7.36 -2.86
N VAL A 154 -9.59 -8.49 -3.39
CA VAL A 154 -9.37 -9.80 -2.77
C VAL A 154 -7.89 -10.19 -2.83
N LYS A 155 -7.22 -9.94 -3.97
CA LYS A 155 -5.79 -10.17 -4.10
C LYS A 155 -4.98 -9.33 -3.10
N THR A 156 -5.24 -8.03 -3.01
CA THR A 156 -4.55 -7.14 -2.08
C THR A 156 -4.78 -7.57 -0.64
N LEU A 157 -6.01 -7.87 -0.25
CA LEU A 157 -6.32 -8.40 1.07
C LEU A 157 -5.57 -9.70 1.37
N LEU A 158 -5.49 -10.62 0.40
CA LEU A 158 -4.80 -11.88 0.56
C LEU A 158 -3.28 -11.67 0.73
N TYR A 159 -2.67 -10.83 -0.13
CA TYR A 159 -1.24 -10.58 -0.08
C TYR A 159 -0.83 -9.75 1.13
N ASP A 160 -1.49 -8.65 1.40
CA ASP A 160 -1.07 -7.70 2.43
C ASP A 160 -1.48 -8.16 3.83
N HIS A 161 -2.65 -8.79 3.96
CA HIS A 161 -3.19 -9.13 5.26
C HIS A 161 -3.08 -10.62 5.63
N THR A 162 -3.05 -11.52 4.64
CA THR A 162 -3.00 -12.96 4.92
C THR A 162 -1.57 -13.49 4.87
N PHE A 163 -0.80 -13.16 3.83
CA PHE A 163 0.56 -13.68 3.70
C PHE A 163 1.61 -12.93 4.54
N ALA A 164 1.29 -11.77 5.10
CA ALA A 164 2.18 -11.10 6.05
C ALA A 164 2.35 -11.92 7.34
N PHE A 165 1.27 -12.50 7.89
CA PHE A 165 1.30 -13.32 9.09
C PHE A 165 2.08 -14.63 8.92
N PRO A 166 1.86 -15.45 7.89
CA PRO A 166 2.68 -16.63 7.63
C PRO A 166 4.17 -16.31 7.51
N ARG A 167 4.54 -15.21 6.88
CA ARG A 167 5.95 -14.76 6.82
C ARG A 167 6.52 -14.46 8.20
N LEU A 168 5.78 -13.75 9.05
CA LEU A 168 6.19 -13.48 10.42
C LEU A 168 6.35 -14.78 11.23
N ILE A 169 5.39 -15.68 11.14
CA ILE A 169 5.43 -17.01 11.79
C ILE A 169 6.64 -17.80 11.30
N TRP A 170 6.93 -17.74 10.00
CA TRP A 170 8.10 -18.41 9.43
C TRP A 170 9.41 -17.86 9.98
N TYR A 171 9.59 -16.52 10.09
CA TYR A 171 10.78 -15.94 10.71
C TYR A 171 10.94 -16.35 12.18
N LEU A 172 9.85 -16.36 12.95
CA LEU A 172 9.86 -16.84 14.32
C LEU A 172 10.23 -18.33 14.40
N ALA A 173 9.70 -19.15 13.51
CA ALA A 173 10.05 -20.58 13.42
C ALA A 173 11.53 -20.79 13.12
N LEU A 174 12.17 -19.99 12.27
CA LEU A 174 13.62 -20.06 12.01
C LEU A 174 14.42 -19.78 13.29
N ILE A 175 14.03 -18.80 14.09
CA ILE A 175 14.67 -18.51 15.38
C ILE A 175 14.50 -19.68 16.33
N CYS A 176 13.28 -20.23 16.44
CA CYS A 176 13.01 -21.40 17.27
C CYS A 176 13.83 -22.64 16.85
N LEU A 177 14.02 -22.86 15.55
CA LEU A 177 14.86 -23.95 15.04
C LEU A 177 16.32 -23.80 15.49
N ILE A 178 16.88 -22.59 15.45
CA ILE A 178 18.23 -22.32 15.93
C ILE A 178 18.33 -22.60 17.42
N VAL A 179 17.38 -22.14 18.22
CA VAL A 179 17.33 -22.39 19.68
C VAL A 179 17.18 -23.88 19.97
N ALA A 180 16.44 -24.62 19.16
CA ALA A 180 16.26 -26.06 19.27
C ALA A 180 17.50 -26.88 18.83
N GLY A 181 18.61 -26.23 18.48
CA GLY A 181 19.88 -26.88 18.15
C GLY A 181 20.03 -27.32 16.70
N TYR A 182 19.15 -26.89 15.80
CA TYR A 182 19.34 -27.13 14.37
C TYR A 182 20.53 -26.32 13.83
N SER A 183 21.21 -26.87 12.81
CA SER A 183 22.39 -26.23 12.23
C SER A 183 22.08 -24.82 11.71
N GLY A 184 22.70 -23.79 12.29
CA GLY A 184 22.56 -22.41 11.86
C GLY A 184 22.95 -22.19 10.39
N LYS A 185 23.88 -23.01 9.85
CA LYS A 185 24.24 -22.99 8.42
C LYS A 185 23.05 -23.39 7.54
N THR A 186 22.31 -24.43 7.91
CA THR A 186 21.12 -24.88 7.17
C THR A 186 20.03 -23.83 7.19
N VAL A 187 19.79 -23.21 8.33
CA VAL A 187 18.80 -22.13 8.49
C VAL A 187 19.20 -20.93 7.62
N LEU A 188 20.48 -20.54 7.62
CA LEU A 188 20.98 -19.41 6.81
C LEU A 188 20.83 -19.69 5.31
N ILE A 189 21.18 -20.88 4.85
CA ILE A 189 21.06 -21.28 3.44
C ILE A 189 19.59 -21.26 3.01
N SER A 190 18.69 -21.82 3.81
CA SER A 190 17.25 -21.80 3.53
C SER A 190 16.70 -20.37 3.44
N THR A 191 17.14 -19.48 4.32
CA THR A 191 16.77 -18.08 4.31
C THR A 191 17.28 -17.38 3.05
N ALA A 192 18.54 -17.63 2.67
CA ALA A 192 19.14 -17.05 1.46
C ALA A 192 18.44 -17.54 0.18
N ILE A 193 18.05 -18.80 0.10
CA ILE A 193 17.28 -19.35 -1.04
C ILE A 193 15.93 -18.66 -1.16
N ILE A 194 15.19 -18.53 -0.04
CA ILE A 194 13.88 -17.87 -0.06
C ILE A 194 14.02 -16.39 -0.42
N PHE A 195 15.03 -15.71 0.12
CA PHE A 195 15.31 -14.31 -0.24
C PHE A 195 15.63 -14.17 -1.74
N GLY A 196 16.42 -15.10 -2.29
CA GLY A 196 16.71 -15.14 -3.72
C GLY A 196 15.47 -15.38 -4.58
N LEU A 197 14.54 -16.22 -4.14
CA LEU A 197 13.27 -16.45 -4.84
C LEU A 197 12.31 -15.23 -4.79
N TYR A 198 12.41 -14.40 -3.76
CA TYR A 198 11.61 -13.17 -3.68
C TYR A 198 12.21 -12.00 -4.48
N THR A 199 13.46 -12.08 -4.93
CA THR A 199 14.15 -11.05 -5.72
C THR A 199 14.12 -11.33 -7.23
N LEU A 200 13.63 -12.48 -7.65
CA LEU A 200 13.37 -12.86 -9.04
C LEU A 200 11.94 -12.49 -9.45
#